data_1e80f51cd7cf883fa45b4bbe0d883731
#
_entry.id   1e80f51cd7cf883fa45b4bbe0d883731
#
_cell.length_a   1.000
_cell.length_b   1.000
_cell.length_c   1.000
_cell.angle_alpha   90.00
_cell.angle_beta   90.00
_cell.angle_gamma   90.00
#
_symmetry.space_group_name_H-M   'P 1'
#
loop_
_entity.id
_entity.type
_entity.pdbx_description
1 polymer ?
#
loop_
_entity_poly.entity_id
_entity_poly.type
_entity_poly.pdbx_seq_one_letter_code
_entity_poly.pdbx_strand_id
1 'polypeptide(L)'
;MFRFKNNQIKKIIAKAGNMLELHVYEVATREGYLFSDAVIGAHIDWDGEVHDTMNPGYDTMNEIDVILMKQVCPIFISCKSGKAGGNALHELETVSRKFGGKYARKALVLARACDNTTGTMFFKQRARDMHIWIIDDVFRMSDEQLLNKLKRI
;
A
#
# COMPACT_ATOMS: atom_id res chain seq x y z
N MET A 1 27.00 13.25 -9.32
CA MET A 1 26.59 12.02 -10.05
C MET A 1 26.55 10.87 -9.03
N PHE A 2 25.35 10.31 -8.74
CA PHE A 2 25.24 9.18 -7.81
C PHE A 2 25.52 7.87 -8.55
N ARG A 3 26.39 7.02 -7.99
CA ARG A 3 26.69 5.69 -8.52
C ARG A 3 26.20 4.63 -7.56
N PHE A 4 25.22 3.86 -7.98
CA PHE A 4 24.70 2.74 -7.19
C PHE A 4 25.65 1.56 -7.28
N LYS A 5 25.99 0.94 -6.15
CA LYS A 5 26.81 -0.28 -6.09
C LYS A 5 26.04 -1.53 -6.52
N ASN A 6 24.70 -1.49 -6.44
CA ASN A 6 23.82 -2.60 -6.76
C ASN A 6 22.74 -2.17 -7.77
N ASN A 7 22.65 -2.89 -8.87
CA ASN A 7 21.68 -2.62 -9.94
C ASN A 7 20.23 -2.88 -9.51
N GLN A 8 19.98 -3.79 -8.57
CA GLN A 8 18.64 -4.04 -8.03
C GLN A 8 18.18 -2.83 -7.20
N ILE A 9 19.04 -2.33 -6.31
CA ILE A 9 18.76 -1.11 -5.53
C ILE A 9 18.49 0.08 -6.47
N LYS A 10 19.28 0.21 -7.55
CA LYS A 10 19.05 1.26 -8.56
C LYS A 10 17.66 1.14 -9.19
N LYS A 11 17.22 -0.08 -9.55
CA LYS A 11 15.89 -0.31 -10.14
C LYS A 11 14.76 0.01 -9.16
N ILE A 12 14.91 -0.36 -7.89
CA ILE A 12 13.94 -0.07 -6.83
C ILE A 12 13.80 1.45 -6.63
N ILE A 13 14.92 2.16 -6.49
CA ILE A 13 14.92 3.61 -6.25
C ILE A 13 14.46 4.40 -7.48
N ALA A 14 14.69 3.87 -8.70
CA ALA A 14 14.28 4.55 -9.93
C ALA A 14 12.76 4.59 -10.14
N LYS A 15 11.99 3.68 -9.51
CA LYS A 15 10.53 3.73 -9.52
C LYS A 15 10.07 4.56 -8.31
N ALA A 16 9.42 5.69 -8.56
CA ALA A 16 9.02 6.65 -7.51
C ALA A 16 8.07 6.06 -6.44
N GLY A 17 7.31 5.01 -6.75
CA GLY A 17 6.41 4.32 -5.81
C GLY A 17 7.16 3.46 -4.81
N ASN A 18 8.14 2.69 -5.26
CA ASN A 18 8.82 1.67 -4.46
C ASN A 18 9.49 2.19 -3.19
N MET A 19 9.96 3.45 -3.20
CA MET A 19 10.56 4.06 -2.00
C MET A 19 9.56 4.30 -0.88
N LEU A 20 8.34 4.68 -1.21
CA LEU A 20 7.27 4.88 -0.23
C LEU A 20 6.83 3.53 0.36
N GLU A 21 6.67 2.53 -0.49
CA GLU A 21 6.31 1.16 -0.09
C GLU A 21 7.35 0.57 0.86
N LEU A 22 8.63 0.67 0.46
CA LEU A 22 9.76 0.20 1.28
C LEU A 22 9.82 0.94 2.62
N HIS A 23 9.59 2.26 2.64
CA HIS A 23 9.59 3.05 3.87
C HIS A 23 8.44 2.63 4.81
N VAL A 24 7.23 2.43 4.28
CA VAL A 24 6.09 1.95 5.07
C VAL A 24 6.37 0.57 5.64
N TYR A 25 6.90 -0.35 4.82
CA TYR A 25 7.26 -1.69 5.23
C TYR A 25 8.34 -1.67 6.33
N GLU A 26 9.42 -0.91 6.12
CA GLU A 26 10.53 -0.79 7.08
C GLU A 26 10.06 -0.25 8.43
N VAL A 27 9.26 0.82 8.42
CA VAL A 27 8.72 1.41 9.66
C VAL A 27 7.78 0.42 10.36
N ALA A 28 6.95 -0.31 9.64
CA ALA A 28 6.04 -1.29 10.22
C ALA A 28 6.77 -2.49 10.84
N THR A 29 7.89 -2.92 10.26
CA THR A 29 8.64 -4.11 10.70
C THR A 29 9.74 -3.84 11.71
N ARG A 30 10.16 -2.59 11.87
CA ARG A 30 11.27 -2.20 12.76
C ARG A 30 11.03 -2.56 14.22
N GLU A 31 9.80 -2.42 14.70
CA GLU A 31 9.39 -2.85 16.04
C GLU A 31 8.63 -4.17 15.95
N GLY A 32 9.34 -5.30 15.96
CA GLY A 32 8.88 -6.66 15.64
C GLY A 32 7.73 -7.25 16.47
N TYR A 33 6.99 -6.45 17.25
CA TYR A 33 5.89 -6.94 18.10
C TYR A 33 4.52 -6.41 17.69
N LEU A 34 4.46 -5.44 16.79
CA LEU A 34 3.22 -4.76 16.46
C LEU A 34 2.42 -5.49 15.41
N PHE A 35 3.11 -5.91 14.37
CA PHE A 35 2.55 -6.70 13.29
C PHE A 35 3.20 -8.09 13.32
N SER A 36 2.37 -9.12 13.28
CA SER A 36 2.83 -10.52 13.34
C SER A 36 3.52 -10.95 12.05
N ASP A 37 3.20 -10.28 10.94
CA ASP A 37 3.83 -10.51 9.65
C ASP A 37 3.68 -9.29 8.74
N ALA A 38 4.53 -9.19 7.71
CA ALA A 38 4.49 -8.12 6.71
C ALA A 38 5.05 -8.60 5.37
N VAL A 39 4.38 -8.22 4.28
CA VAL A 39 4.80 -8.51 2.90
C VAL A 39 4.76 -7.22 2.09
N ILE A 40 5.75 -7.02 1.22
CA ILE A 40 5.84 -5.91 0.27
C ILE A 40 5.77 -6.44 -1.16
N GLY A 41 5.03 -5.74 -2.03
CA GLY A 41 4.92 -6.08 -3.45
C GLY A 41 4.26 -7.44 -3.68
N ALA A 42 3.16 -7.72 -2.98
CA ALA A 42 2.45 -8.99 -3.11
C ALA A 42 1.63 -9.02 -4.40
N HIS A 43 1.94 -9.97 -5.28
CA HIS A 43 1.11 -10.28 -6.43
C HIS A 43 0.04 -11.30 -6.04
N ILE A 44 -1.20 -10.95 -6.25
CA ILE A 44 -2.34 -11.82 -5.93
C ILE A 44 -2.97 -12.29 -7.23
N ASP A 45 -3.03 -13.58 -7.39
CA ASP A 45 -3.73 -14.26 -8.44
C ASP A 45 -5.25 -14.30 -8.15
N TRP A 46 -6.06 -13.93 -9.15
CA TRP A 46 -7.52 -13.84 -9.00
C TRP A 46 -8.24 -15.15 -9.20
N ASP A 47 -7.75 -16.03 -10.02
CA ASP A 47 -8.42 -17.27 -10.41
C ASP A 47 -7.78 -18.53 -9.81
N GLY A 48 -6.54 -18.46 -9.33
CA GLY A 48 -5.79 -19.59 -8.77
C GLY A 48 -5.24 -20.52 -9.83
N GLU A 49 -5.27 -20.10 -11.13
CA GLU A 49 -4.68 -20.84 -12.21
C GLU A 49 -3.24 -20.39 -12.44
N VAL A 50 -2.32 -21.32 -12.53
CA VAL A 50 -0.92 -21.01 -12.81
C VAL A 50 -0.77 -20.69 -14.29
N HIS A 51 -0.61 -19.42 -14.61
CA HIS A 51 -0.27 -18.97 -15.96
C HIS A 51 1.24 -19.01 -16.15
N ASP A 52 1.71 -19.84 -17.07
CA ASP A 52 3.13 -19.93 -17.43
C ASP A 52 3.41 -19.21 -18.77
N THR A 53 4.69 -19.16 -19.15
CA THR A 53 5.12 -18.53 -20.41
C THR A 53 4.61 -19.27 -21.67
N MET A 54 4.16 -20.52 -21.53
CA MET A 54 3.59 -21.33 -22.61
C MET A 54 2.09 -21.12 -22.77
N ASN A 55 1.43 -20.70 -21.69
CA ASN A 55 0.00 -20.41 -21.67
C ASN A 55 -0.23 -19.05 -20.99
N PRO A 56 0.13 -17.96 -21.69
CA PRO A 56 -0.07 -16.60 -21.16
C PRO A 56 -1.56 -16.27 -21.20
N GLY A 57 -2.32 -16.84 -20.29
CA GLY A 57 -3.71 -16.46 -20.07
C GLY A 57 -3.81 -14.97 -19.74
N TYR A 58 -5.00 -14.41 -19.81
CA TYR A 58 -5.26 -13.03 -19.33
C TYR A 58 -5.24 -12.99 -17.81
N ASP A 59 -4.04 -13.23 -17.25
CA ASP A 59 -3.84 -13.16 -15.82
C ASP A 59 -3.97 -11.70 -15.34
N THR A 60 -5.04 -11.42 -14.61
CA THR A 60 -5.22 -10.12 -13.99
C THR A 60 -4.49 -10.12 -12.67
N MET A 61 -3.18 -9.97 -12.71
CA MET A 61 -2.39 -9.81 -11.51
C MET A 61 -2.71 -8.47 -10.83
N ASN A 62 -3.09 -8.55 -9.57
CA ASN A 62 -3.24 -7.38 -8.71
C ASN A 62 -2.04 -7.32 -7.78
N GLU A 63 -1.25 -6.25 -7.90
CA GLU A 63 -0.17 -5.95 -6.99
C GLU A 63 -0.73 -5.19 -5.80
N ILE A 64 -0.37 -5.65 -4.60
CA ILE A 64 -0.63 -4.93 -3.35
C ILE A 64 0.70 -4.44 -2.82
N ASP A 65 0.78 -3.14 -2.62
CA ASP A 65 2.05 -2.49 -2.28
C ASP A 65 2.61 -2.99 -0.94
N VAL A 66 1.76 -3.06 0.11
CA VAL A 66 2.15 -3.63 1.43
C VAL A 66 0.95 -4.35 2.06
N ILE A 67 1.19 -5.52 2.63
CA ILE A 67 0.24 -6.24 3.49
C ILE A 67 0.87 -6.37 4.87
N LEU A 68 0.16 -5.94 5.90
CA LEU A 68 0.55 -6.13 7.29
C LEU A 68 -0.45 -7.05 7.98
N MET A 69 0.04 -7.94 8.85
CA MET A 69 -0.81 -8.77 9.70
C MET A 69 -0.81 -8.23 11.13
N LYS A 70 -1.96 -7.78 11.60
CA LYS A 70 -2.15 -7.39 13.00
C LYS A 70 -2.95 -8.48 13.70
N GLN A 71 -2.24 -9.39 14.36
CA GLN A 71 -2.80 -10.66 14.85
C GLN A 71 -3.40 -11.47 13.69
N VAL A 72 -4.72 -11.62 13.64
CA VAL A 72 -5.44 -12.34 12.57
C VAL A 72 -6.10 -11.42 11.53
N CYS A 73 -5.87 -10.11 11.64
CA CYS A 73 -6.49 -9.12 10.76
C CYS A 73 -5.48 -8.63 9.72
N PRO A 74 -5.69 -8.91 8.43
CA PRO A 74 -4.85 -8.35 7.38
C PRO A 74 -5.17 -6.86 7.18
N ILE A 75 -4.13 -6.08 6.97
CA ILE A 75 -4.21 -4.67 6.59
C ILE A 75 -3.61 -4.52 5.20
N PHE A 76 -4.45 -4.19 4.24
CA PHE A 76 -4.04 -3.93 2.86
C PHE A 76 -3.70 -2.46 2.70
N ILE A 77 -2.49 -2.18 2.23
CA ILE A 77 -1.98 -0.82 2.07
C ILE A 77 -1.64 -0.59 0.61
N SER A 78 -2.21 0.47 0.04
CA SER A 78 -1.75 1.01 -1.25
C SER A 78 -0.95 2.28 -1.03
N CYS A 79 0.18 2.42 -1.72
CA CYS A 79 1.11 3.53 -1.63
C CYS A 79 1.11 4.36 -2.91
N LYS A 80 0.89 5.66 -2.81
CA LYS A 80 0.90 6.56 -3.98
C LYS A 80 1.86 7.72 -3.75
N SER A 81 2.89 7.81 -4.58
CA SER A 81 3.86 8.91 -4.54
C SER A 81 3.34 10.20 -5.18
N GLY A 82 2.36 10.09 -6.08
CA GLY A 82 1.67 11.18 -6.77
C GLY A 82 0.27 11.46 -6.22
N LYS A 83 -0.54 12.15 -7.04
CA LYS A 83 -1.96 12.37 -6.72
C LYS A 83 -2.71 11.05 -6.81
N ALA A 84 -3.48 10.73 -5.77
CA ALA A 84 -4.41 9.61 -5.78
C ALA A 84 -5.81 10.08 -6.22
N GLY A 85 -6.46 9.28 -7.04
CA GLY A 85 -7.84 9.49 -7.47
C GLY A 85 -8.78 8.41 -6.91
N GLY A 86 -10.06 8.53 -7.22
CA GLY A 86 -11.10 7.59 -6.79
C GLY A 86 -10.82 6.13 -7.18
N ASN A 87 -10.14 5.90 -8.31
CA ASN A 87 -9.79 4.55 -8.76
C ASN A 87 -8.91 3.81 -7.74
N ALA A 88 -7.93 4.51 -7.12
CA ALA A 88 -7.08 3.89 -6.11
C ALA A 88 -7.87 3.38 -4.89
N LEU A 89 -8.96 4.06 -4.51
CA LEU A 89 -9.85 3.60 -3.45
C LEU A 89 -10.63 2.35 -3.87
N HIS A 90 -11.14 2.32 -5.11
CA HIS A 90 -11.91 1.19 -5.62
C HIS A 90 -11.04 -0.06 -5.82
N GLU A 91 -9.83 0.10 -6.33
CA GLU A 91 -8.86 -0.99 -6.46
C GLU A 91 -8.56 -1.61 -5.09
N LEU A 92 -8.21 -0.78 -4.11
CA LEU A 92 -7.90 -1.22 -2.75
C LEU A 92 -9.12 -1.89 -2.08
N GLU A 93 -10.33 -1.35 -2.25
CA GLU A 93 -11.57 -1.94 -1.75
C GLU A 93 -11.80 -3.32 -2.35
N THR A 94 -11.69 -3.43 -3.67
CA THR A 94 -11.95 -4.67 -4.41
C THR A 94 -11.02 -5.78 -3.97
N VAL A 95 -9.71 -5.50 -3.91
CA VAL A 95 -8.70 -6.48 -3.54
C VAL A 95 -8.85 -6.88 -2.06
N SER A 96 -8.97 -5.91 -1.16
CA SER A 96 -9.08 -6.20 0.26
C SER A 96 -10.34 -6.98 0.62
N ARG A 97 -11.44 -6.70 -0.05
CA ARG A 97 -12.71 -7.44 0.15
C ARG A 97 -12.61 -8.88 -0.32
N LYS A 98 -11.96 -9.11 -1.47
CA LYS A 98 -11.83 -10.46 -2.03
C LYS A 98 -10.89 -11.33 -1.20
N PHE A 99 -9.72 -10.81 -0.83
CA PHE A 99 -8.66 -11.62 -0.22
C PHE A 99 -8.57 -11.50 1.31
N GLY A 100 -9.00 -10.39 1.87
CA GLY A 100 -8.95 -10.18 3.32
C GLY A 100 -10.26 -10.44 4.04
N GLY A 101 -11.34 -10.59 3.29
CA GLY A 101 -12.66 -10.87 3.84
C GLY A 101 -13.21 -9.74 4.73
N LYS A 102 -14.11 -10.12 5.63
CA LYS A 102 -14.89 -9.20 6.48
C LYS A 102 -14.04 -8.35 7.43
N TYR A 103 -12.92 -8.89 7.89
CA TYR A 103 -12.08 -8.26 8.92
C TYR A 103 -10.88 -7.51 8.35
N ALA A 104 -10.70 -7.53 7.04
CA ALA A 104 -9.64 -6.80 6.38
C ALA A 104 -9.74 -5.29 6.64
N ARG A 105 -8.64 -4.69 6.98
CA ARG A 105 -8.50 -3.24 7.09
C ARG A 105 -7.76 -2.70 5.88
N LYS A 106 -7.94 -1.42 5.60
CA LYS A 106 -7.46 -0.80 4.38
C LYS A 106 -6.86 0.56 4.67
N ALA A 107 -5.70 0.82 4.10
CA ALA A 107 -5.09 2.14 4.18
C ALA A 107 -4.53 2.57 2.82
N LEU A 108 -4.72 3.84 2.51
CA LEU A 108 -4.08 4.51 1.38
C LEU A 108 -3.04 5.47 1.94
N VAL A 109 -1.78 5.20 1.61
CA VAL A 109 -0.63 5.96 2.06
C VAL A 109 -0.16 6.89 0.94
N LEU A 110 -0.08 8.18 1.23
CA LEU A 110 0.29 9.21 0.27
C LEU A 110 1.61 9.88 0.69
N ALA A 111 2.55 9.97 -0.25
CA ALA A 111 3.83 10.63 -0.02
C ALA A 111 3.68 12.09 0.37
N ARG A 112 2.72 12.79 -0.22
CA ARG A 112 2.47 14.22 -0.06
C ARG A 112 1.13 14.49 0.62
N ALA A 113 1.04 15.65 1.26
CA ALA A 113 -0.22 16.14 1.81
C ALA A 113 -1.29 16.25 0.72
N CYS A 114 -2.51 15.88 1.08
CA CYS A 114 -3.68 16.24 0.29
C CYS A 114 -3.87 17.76 0.32
N ASP A 115 -4.14 18.36 -0.85
CA ASP A 115 -4.53 19.77 -0.92
C ASP A 115 -5.92 20.01 -0.27
N ASN A 116 -6.31 21.25 -0.09
CA ASN A 116 -7.61 21.61 0.50
C ASN A 116 -8.66 21.97 -0.57
N THR A 117 -8.59 21.31 -1.71
CA THR A 117 -9.59 21.49 -2.77
C THR A 117 -10.88 20.75 -2.48
N THR A 118 -11.99 21.17 -3.08
CA THR A 118 -13.28 20.49 -2.99
C THR A 118 -13.17 19.04 -3.46
N GLY A 119 -12.40 18.78 -4.53
CA GLY A 119 -12.17 17.43 -5.03
C GLY A 119 -11.50 16.51 -3.99
N THR A 120 -10.54 17.05 -3.25
CA THR A 120 -9.89 16.30 -2.14
C THR A 120 -10.84 16.07 -0.97
N MET A 121 -11.74 16.99 -0.67
CA MET A 121 -12.74 16.77 0.37
C MET A 121 -13.68 15.61 0.01
N PHE A 122 -14.16 15.54 -1.25
CA PHE A 122 -14.95 14.41 -1.74
C PHE A 122 -14.17 13.10 -1.74
N PHE A 123 -12.91 13.14 -2.11
CA PHE A 123 -12.03 11.97 -2.06
C PHE A 123 -11.88 11.43 -0.64
N LYS A 124 -11.59 12.32 0.34
CA LYS A 124 -11.48 11.93 1.76
C LYS A 124 -12.82 11.42 2.32
N GLN A 125 -13.94 12.01 1.90
CA GLN A 125 -15.26 11.54 2.30
C GLN A 125 -15.52 10.14 1.74
N ARG A 126 -15.27 9.90 0.46
CA ARG A 126 -15.41 8.58 -0.17
C ARG A 126 -14.53 7.53 0.52
N ALA A 127 -13.30 7.87 0.87
CA ALA A 127 -12.43 6.95 1.61
C ALA A 127 -13.03 6.56 2.96
N ARG A 128 -13.63 7.51 3.71
CA ARG A 128 -14.34 7.21 4.96
C ARG A 128 -15.53 6.29 4.75
N ASP A 129 -16.35 6.55 3.72
CA ASP A 129 -17.53 5.72 3.40
C ASP A 129 -17.13 4.28 3.04
N MET A 130 -15.94 4.11 2.45
CA MET A 130 -15.35 2.82 2.13
C MET A 130 -14.50 2.22 3.28
N HIS A 131 -14.47 2.86 4.45
CA HIS A 131 -13.62 2.48 5.59
C HIS A 131 -12.14 2.33 5.22
N ILE A 132 -11.62 3.24 4.38
CA ILE A 132 -10.20 3.32 3.99
C ILE A 132 -9.54 4.43 4.80
N TRP A 133 -8.50 4.08 5.55
CA TRP A 133 -7.67 5.05 6.27
C TRP A 133 -6.77 5.79 5.27
N ILE A 134 -6.75 7.11 5.33
CA ILE A 134 -5.80 7.92 4.56
C ILE A 134 -4.69 8.38 5.50
N ILE A 135 -3.45 8.02 5.14
CA ILE A 135 -2.23 8.52 5.76
C ILE A 135 -1.52 9.38 4.71
N ASP A 136 -1.66 10.68 4.79
CA ASP A 136 -1.04 11.61 3.84
C ASP A 136 0.16 12.35 4.46
N ASP A 137 0.98 12.98 3.60
CA ASP A 137 2.18 13.75 3.96
C ASP A 137 3.30 12.91 4.61
N VAL A 138 3.43 11.65 4.21
CA VAL A 138 4.38 10.71 4.83
C VAL A 138 5.82 11.19 4.72
N PHE A 139 6.22 11.89 3.65
CA PHE A 139 7.58 12.40 3.51
C PHE A 139 7.97 13.48 4.52
N ARG A 140 7.00 14.06 5.22
CA ARG A 140 7.26 15.02 6.31
C ARG A 140 7.06 14.42 7.69
N MET A 141 6.65 13.17 7.78
CA MET A 141 6.50 12.47 9.06
C MET A 141 7.83 11.89 9.52
N SER A 142 8.02 11.84 10.85
CA SER A 142 9.02 10.95 11.43
C SER A 142 8.53 9.50 11.37
N ASP A 143 9.45 8.54 11.47
CA ASP A 143 9.13 7.11 11.53
C ASP A 143 8.14 6.80 12.65
N GLU A 144 8.32 7.42 13.82
CA GLU A 144 7.42 7.28 14.96
C GLU A 144 6.00 7.79 14.67
N GLN A 145 5.88 8.93 13.97
CA GLN A 145 4.57 9.47 13.57
C GLN A 145 3.87 8.54 12.58
N LEU A 146 4.59 8.00 11.60
CA LEU A 146 4.05 7.03 10.66
C LEU A 146 3.62 5.74 11.39
N LEU A 147 4.49 5.19 12.24
CA LEU A 147 4.19 4.00 13.03
C LEU A 147 2.93 4.19 13.90
N ASN A 148 2.79 5.34 14.56
CA ASN A 148 1.61 5.65 15.37
C ASN A 148 0.31 5.74 14.54
N LYS A 149 0.40 6.15 13.27
CA LYS A 149 -0.75 6.12 12.36
C LYS A 149 -1.08 4.68 11.93
N LEU A 150 -0.08 3.86 11.59
CA LEU A 150 -0.25 2.45 11.24
C LEU A 150 -0.83 1.64 12.41
N LYS A 151 -0.43 1.95 13.64
CA LYS A 151 -0.99 1.32 14.87
C LYS A 151 -2.50 1.50 15.02
N ARG A 152 -3.04 2.60 14.53
CA ARG A 152 -4.48 2.94 14.66
C ARG A 152 -5.38 2.26 13.64
N ILE A 153 -4.80 1.74 12.57
CA ILE A 153 -5.49 0.91 11.60
C ILE A 153 -5.76 -0.46 12.28
#